data_49a982407005d144f16dc732efbac84e
#
_entry.id   49a982407005d144f16dc732efbac84e
#
_cell.length_a   1.000
_cell.length_b   1.000
_cell.length_c   1.000
_cell.angle_alpha   90.00
_cell.angle_beta   90.00
_cell.angle_gamma   90.00
#
_symmetry.space_group_name_H-M   'P 1'
#
loop_
_entity.id
_entity.type
_entity.pdbx_description
1 polymer ?
#
loop_
_entity_poly.entity_id
_entity_poly.type
_entity_poly.pdbx_seq_one_letter_code
_entity_poly.pdbx_strand_id
1 'polypeptide(L)'
;GNLKSLREWWRVFGAVRARLRQPADVDVIVQELGTDGVGQIPHFGTYLQPDIAVVTSVSAEHMEFFKTLDAVAAEELSVVNYSKEALINRDDVPGKYAEDITNARIATYGTTDTAEYRFTTNDYTFEDGFEGEFYAAGFAASASTTLHVIGEHSIRAAVAAGAVATRLGFSPAEAAKGMEKVRPVKGRMNILRGLKDSIIIDDTYNSSPLAAEAALRALYQMNVPQKIAVLGSMNELGDTSAAEHEAIGKVCDPMQLAHVITVGDEAEKYLAPAARSNGCHVVSFKGALEAGAAAHAYLEEGAALLFKGSQGGIYLEEAVKVVLHSTEEDERLVRQSEAWMQKKRDFFASITQSL
;
A
#
# COMPACT_ATOMS: atom_id res chain seq x y z
N GLY A 1 16.01 17.94 0.38
CA GLY A 1 17.18 18.85 0.45
C GLY A 1 18.42 18.13 0.96
N ASN A 2 19.61 18.68 0.70
CA ASN A 2 20.85 18.07 1.14
C ASN A 2 21.09 18.40 2.64
N LEU A 3 20.83 17.46 3.54
CA LEU A 3 20.98 17.59 4.99
C LEU A 3 22.42 17.93 5.44
N LYS A 4 23.43 17.78 4.56
CA LYS A 4 24.83 18.15 4.83
C LYS A 4 25.14 19.62 4.47
N SER A 5 24.20 20.39 3.94
CA SER A 5 24.39 21.77 3.52
C SER A 5 23.88 22.74 4.57
N LEU A 6 24.79 23.53 5.19
CA LEU A 6 24.42 24.61 6.11
C LEU A 6 23.50 25.66 5.46
N ARG A 7 23.66 25.93 4.17
CA ARG A 7 22.80 26.86 3.42
C ARG A 7 21.36 26.34 3.34
N GLU A 8 21.17 25.04 3.14
CA GLU A 8 19.83 24.41 3.13
C GLU A 8 19.21 24.48 4.53
N TRP A 9 19.96 24.27 5.59
CA TRP A 9 19.46 24.43 6.95
C TRP A 9 19.01 25.85 7.24
N TRP A 10 19.78 26.87 6.86
CA TRP A 10 19.36 28.27 7.01
C TRP A 10 18.08 28.58 6.24
N ARG A 11 17.93 28.03 5.03
CA ARG A 11 16.71 28.15 4.24
C ARG A 11 15.52 27.51 4.95
N VAL A 12 15.67 26.29 5.48
CA VAL A 12 14.64 25.58 6.22
C VAL A 12 14.24 26.36 7.48
N PHE A 13 15.20 26.79 8.29
CA PHE A 13 14.91 27.60 9.49
C PHE A 13 14.21 28.91 9.14
N GLY A 14 14.61 29.58 8.08
CA GLY A 14 13.97 30.79 7.59
C GLY A 14 12.50 30.53 7.18
N ALA A 15 12.26 29.45 6.45
CA ALA A 15 10.91 29.04 6.04
C ALA A 15 10.03 28.67 7.24
N VAL A 16 10.55 27.90 8.20
CA VAL A 16 9.84 27.54 9.44
C VAL A 16 9.49 28.81 10.23
N ARG A 17 10.46 29.72 10.41
CA ARG A 17 10.20 30.98 11.14
C ARG A 17 9.16 31.86 10.45
N ALA A 18 9.17 31.91 9.10
CA ALA A 18 8.18 32.64 8.33
C ALA A 18 6.78 31.99 8.49
N ARG A 19 6.71 30.67 8.43
CA ARG A 19 5.47 29.89 8.61
C ARG A 19 4.86 30.06 10.00
N LEU A 20 5.68 30.03 11.04
CA LEU A 20 5.22 30.22 12.43
C LEU A 20 4.65 31.62 12.72
N ARG A 21 4.90 32.59 11.84
CA ARG A 21 4.34 33.95 11.95
C ARG A 21 3.04 34.15 11.17
N GLN A 22 2.69 33.17 10.33
CA GLN A 22 1.43 33.22 9.58
C GLN A 22 0.29 32.67 10.45
N PRO A 23 -0.94 33.16 10.27
CA PRO A 23 -2.11 32.53 10.87
C PRO A 23 -2.22 31.06 10.48
N ALA A 24 -2.85 30.26 11.33
CA ALA A 24 -3.21 28.89 10.96
C ALA A 24 -4.18 28.94 9.77
N ASP A 25 -3.85 28.26 8.70
CA ASP A 25 -4.63 28.19 7.45
C ASP A 25 -5.10 26.77 7.15
N VAL A 26 -4.94 25.87 8.13
CA VAL A 26 -5.37 24.47 8.06
C VAL A 26 -6.10 24.09 9.34
N ASP A 27 -7.21 23.36 9.20
CA ASP A 27 -8.01 22.89 10.31
C ASP A 27 -7.55 21.51 10.79
N VAL A 28 -7.02 20.68 9.88
CA VAL A 28 -6.57 19.32 10.14
C VAL A 28 -5.21 19.08 9.50
N ILE A 29 -4.30 18.45 10.26
CA ILE A 29 -3.02 17.96 9.76
C ILE A 29 -3.04 16.43 9.86
N VAL A 30 -2.83 15.76 8.72
CA VAL A 30 -2.64 14.31 8.68
C VAL A 30 -1.14 14.05 8.53
N GLN A 31 -0.55 13.38 9.53
CA GLN A 31 0.88 13.06 9.55
C GLN A 31 1.07 11.55 9.60
N GLU A 32 1.71 11.00 8.57
CA GLU A 32 2.18 9.62 8.60
C GLU A 32 3.40 9.51 9.52
N LEU A 33 3.37 8.52 10.42
CA LEU A 33 4.52 8.13 11.25
C LEU A 33 5.06 6.83 10.69
N GLY A 34 6.29 6.86 10.21
CA GLY A 34 6.99 5.67 9.72
C GLY A 34 8.06 5.22 10.70
N THR A 35 8.32 3.93 10.73
CA THR A 35 9.39 3.32 11.52
C THR A 35 10.10 2.22 10.73
N ASP A 36 11.39 2.11 10.93
CA ASP A 36 12.24 1.00 10.50
C ASP A 36 13.11 0.47 11.66
N GLY A 37 12.73 0.81 12.91
CA GLY A 37 13.48 0.39 14.09
C GLY A 37 12.76 0.66 15.41
N VAL A 38 13.10 -0.12 16.42
CA VAL A 38 12.49 -0.06 17.75
C VAL A 38 12.71 1.31 18.41
N GLY A 39 11.65 1.89 18.97
CA GLY A 39 11.67 3.14 19.74
C GLY A 39 11.46 4.41 18.91
N GLN A 40 11.29 4.31 17.59
CA GLN A 40 11.08 5.47 16.73
C GLN A 40 9.67 6.06 16.87
N ILE A 41 8.63 5.23 16.89
CA ILE A 41 7.25 5.69 17.14
C ILE A 41 7.10 6.28 18.55
N PRO A 42 7.57 5.64 19.63
CA PRO A 42 7.61 6.27 20.96
C PRO A 42 8.35 7.60 21.00
N HIS A 43 9.44 7.74 20.21
CA HIS A 43 10.19 8.98 20.15
C HIS A 43 9.36 10.16 19.63
N PHE A 44 8.46 9.94 18.66
CA PHE A 44 7.54 10.97 18.21
C PHE A 44 6.67 11.51 19.37
N GLY A 45 6.28 10.67 20.31
CA GLY A 45 5.52 11.05 21.49
C GLY A 45 6.19 12.07 22.39
N THR A 46 7.51 12.28 22.27
CA THR A 46 8.24 13.29 23.05
C THR A 46 7.95 14.73 22.60
N TYR A 47 7.45 14.94 21.39
CA TYR A 47 7.17 16.27 20.83
C TYR A 47 5.88 16.34 19.99
N LEU A 48 5.20 15.22 19.74
CA LEU A 48 3.96 15.13 19.00
C LEU A 48 2.91 14.42 19.86
N GLN A 49 1.78 15.06 20.08
CA GLN A 49 0.63 14.44 20.71
C GLN A 49 -0.57 14.52 19.75
N PRO A 50 -0.86 13.45 19.02
CA PRO A 50 -1.99 13.42 18.09
C PRO A 50 -3.33 13.59 18.83
N ASP A 51 -4.27 14.31 18.21
CA ASP A 51 -5.65 14.31 18.68
C ASP A 51 -6.29 12.95 18.40
N ILE A 52 -6.04 12.39 17.24
CA ILE A 52 -6.51 11.06 16.83
C ILE A 52 -5.32 10.29 16.23
N ALA A 53 -4.97 9.14 16.80
CA ALA A 53 -4.10 8.17 16.17
C ALA A 53 -4.93 7.20 15.32
N VAL A 54 -4.41 6.81 14.16
CA VAL A 54 -5.00 5.78 13.32
C VAL A 54 -3.97 4.67 13.11
N VAL A 55 -4.24 3.48 13.63
CA VAL A 55 -3.40 2.29 13.40
C VAL A 55 -4.00 1.49 12.25
N THR A 56 -3.23 1.33 11.18
CA THR A 56 -3.71 0.75 9.92
C THR A 56 -3.58 -0.76 9.87
N SER A 57 -2.46 -1.31 10.36
CA SER A 57 -2.22 -2.76 10.37
C SER A 57 -1.08 -3.10 11.34
N VAL A 58 -0.98 -4.37 11.69
CA VAL A 58 0.21 -5.00 12.28
C VAL A 58 0.53 -6.21 11.43
N SER A 59 1.57 -6.11 10.62
CA SER A 59 1.96 -7.14 9.66
C SER A 59 3.48 -7.34 9.63
N ALA A 60 3.93 -8.41 8.97
CA ALA A 60 5.35 -8.72 8.83
C ALA A 60 6.05 -7.73 7.88
N GLU A 61 6.24 -6.50 8.35
CA GLU A 61 7.02 -5.45 7.68
C GLU A 61 8.27 -5.13 8.51
N HIS A 62 9.35 -4.74 7.85
CA HIS A 62 10.62 -4.39 8.53
C HIS A 62 11.18 -5.49 9.45
N MET A 63 10.87 -6.77 9.16
CA MET A 63 11.26 -7.94 9.99
C MET A 63 12.79 -8.07 10.14
N GLU A 64 13.55 -7.52 9.23
CA GLU A 64 15.01 -7.44 9.36
C GLU A 64 15.42 -6.69 10.63
N PHE A 65 14.65 -5.68 11.05
CA PHE A 65 14.93 -4.83 12.22
C PHE A 65 14.19 -5.30 13.47
N PHE A 66 12.90 -5.63 13.35
CA PHE A 66 12.04 -5.98 14.50
C PHE A 66 12.15 -7.44 14.92
N LYS A 67 12.52 -8.36 14.03
CA LYS A 67 12.67 -9.81 14.25
C LYS A 67 11.40 -10.57 14.60
N THR A 68 10.42 -9.97 15.28
CA THR A 68 9.15 -10.59 15.66
C THR A 68 7.97 -9.68 15.36
N LEU A 69 6.81 -10.29 15.06
CA LEU A 69 5.56 -9.54 14.87
C LEU A 69 5.11 -8.84 16.16
N ASP A 70 5.42 -9.41 17.32
CA ASP A 70 5.12 -8.80 18.62
C ASP A 70 5.92 -7.50 18.82
N ALA A 71 7.17 -7.44 18.34
CA ALA A 71 7.96 -6.20 18.37
C ALA A 71 7.42 -5.15 17.41
N VAL A 72 6.95 -5.54 16.21
CA VAL A 72 6.25 -4.64 15.27
C VAL A 72 4.99 -4.08 15.95
N ALA A 73 4.18 -4.95 16.56
CA ALA A 73 2.95 -4.53 17.23
C ALA A 73 3.23 -3.55 18.37
N ALA A 74 4.22 -3.82 19.22
CA ALA A 74 4.59 -2.94 20.33
C ALA A 74 5.05 -1.56 19.84
N GLU A 75 5.79 -1.50 18.74
CA GLU A 75 6.23 -0.24 18.12
C GLU A 75 5.04 0.52 17.53
N GLU A 76 4.30 -0.09 16.61
CA GLU A 76 3.18 0.53 15.88
C GLU A 76 2.04 0.98 16.82
N LEU A 77 1.68 0.16 17.79
CA LEU A 77 0.62 0.49 18.74
C LEU A 77 1.04 1.51 19.80
N SER A 78 2.32 1.79 19.94
CA SER A 78 2.80 2.76 20.95
C SER A 78 2.21 4.17 20.75
N VAL A 79 1.89 4.55 19.50
CA VAL A 79 1.25 5.85 19.19
C VAL A 79 -0.10 6.01 19.91
N VAL A 80 -0.82 4.93 20.11
CA VAL A 80 -2.13 4.92 20.78
C VAL A 80 -2.01 5.48 22.20
N ASN A 81 -0.93 5.12 22.91
CA ASN A 81 -0.76 5.43 24.34
C ASN A 81 -0.43 6.91 24.63
N TYR A 82 0.09 7.66 23.64
CA TYR A 82 0.37 9.09 23.81
C TYR A 82 -0.57 10.01 23.00
N SER A 83 -1.58 9.43 22.35
CA SER A 83 -2.62 10.17 21.62
C SER A 83 -3.83 10.46 22.51
N LYS A 84 -4.62 11.49 22.19
CA LYS A 84 -5.85 11.79 22.96
C LYS A 84 -6.91 10.70 22.76
N GLU A 85 -7.05 10.18 21.54
CA GLU A 85 -7.88 9.04 21.19
C GLU A 85 -7.28 8.24 20.02
N ALA A 86 -7.76 7.03 19.81
CA ALA A 86 -7.24 6.18 18.75
C ALA A 86 -8.34 5.40 18.02
N LEU A 87 -8.09 5.18 16.73
CA LEU A 87 -8.86 4.32 15.84
C LEU A 87 -7.97 3.15 15.40
N ILE A 88 -8.39 1.92 15.68
CA ILE A 88 -7.61 0.71 15.40
C ILE A 88 -8.33 -0.12 14.35
N ASN A 89 -7.61 -0.52 13.30
CA ASN A 89 -8.14 -1.41 12.29
C ASN A 89 -8.43 -2.80 12.89
N ARG A 90 -9.72 -3.15 12.97
CA ARG A 90 -10.17 -4.42 13.55
C ARG A 90 -9.84 -5.62 12.67
N ASP A 91 -9.68 -5.40 11.37
CA ASP A 91 -9.44 -6.46 10.39
C ASP A 91 -7.96 -6.89 10.36
N ASP A 92 -7.03 -5.92 10.52
CA ASP A 92 -5.59 -6.13 10.30
C ASP A 92 -4.73 -5.99 11.58
N VAL A 93 -5.34 -5.66 12.73
CA VAL A 93 -4.65 -5.62 14.02
C VAL A 93 -5.17 -6.76 14.90
N PRO A 94 -4.38 -7.82 15.15
CA PRO A 94 -4.80 -8.93 15.99
C PRO A 94 -5.18 -8.50 17.40
N GLY A 95 -6.34 -8.96 17.88
CA GLY A 95 -6.90 -8.59 19.19
C GLY A 95 -6.01 -8.94 20.39
N LYS A 96 -5.06 -9.88 20.25
CA LYS A 96 -4.10 -10.24 21.29
C LYS A 96 -3.22 -9.07 21.75
N TYR A 97 -3.03 -8.05 20.88
CA TYR A 97 -2.23 -6.86 21.20
C TYR A 97 -2.98 -5.77 21.96
N ALA A 98 -4.28 -5.98 22.23
CA ALA A 98 -5.07 -5.03 23.00
C ALA A 98 -4.58 -4.86 24.45
N GLU A 99 -3.87 -5.87 25.01
CA GLU A 99 -3.33 -5.86 26.37
C GLU A 99 -2.24 -4.79 26.57
N ASP A 100 -1.52 -4.42 25.50
CA ASP A 100 -0.46 -3.42 25.54
C ASP A 100 -0.99 -1.98 25.44
N ILE A 101 -2.29 -1.80 25.24
CA ILE A 101 -2.92 -0.51 25.05
C ILE A 101 -3.44 0.03 26.39
N THR A 102 -2.89 1.17 26.80
CA THR A 102 -3.28 1.85 28.06
C THR A 102 -4.24 3.02 27.85
N ASN A 103 -4.44 3.49 26.63
CA ASN A 103 -5.38 4.55 26.30
C ASN A 103 -6.82 4.03 26.41
N ALA A 104 -7.66 4.72 27.20
CA ALA A 104 -9.06 4.35 27.40
C ALA A 104 -10.02 4.86 26.29
N ARG A 105 -9.56 5.71 25.39
CA ARG A 105 -10.35 6.29 24.31
C ARG A 105 -10.01 5.64 22.97
N ILE A 106 -10.38 4.38 22.85
CA ILE A 106 -10.17 3.58 21.64
C ILE A 106 -11.51 3.31 21.00
N ALA A 107 -11.53 3.34 19.66
CA ALA A 107 -12.58 2.76 18.85
C ALA A 107 -11.97 1.95 17.71
N THR A 108 -12.75 1.08 17.11
CA THR A 108 -12.31 0.20 16.03
C THR A 108 -12.95 0.56 14.71
N TYR A 109 -12.22 0.34 13.62
CA TYR A 109 -12.75 0.48 12.27
C TYR A 109 -12.39 -0.73 11.42
N GLY A 110 -13.14 -0.96 10.35
CA GLY A 110 -12.88 -2.07 9.43
C GLY A 110 -14.07 -2.43 8.55
N THR A 111 -14.09 -3.67 8.08
CA THR A 111 -15.19 -4.24 7.30
C THR A 111 -15.97 -5.30 8.07
N THR A 112 -15.45 -5.77 9.19
CA THR A 112 -16.10 -6.76 10.04
C THR A 112 -17.25 -6.15 10.85
N ASP A 113 -18.30 -6.93 11.13
CA ASP A 113 -19.48 -6.50 11.89
C ASP A 113 -19.16 -6.08 13.32
N THR A 114 -18.02 -6.48 13.85
CA THR A 114 -17.57 -6.13 15.20
C THR A 114 -16.86 -4.78 15.29
N ALA A 115 -16.57 -4.13 14.13
CA ALA A 115 -15.97 -2.81 14.11
C ALA A 115 -17.04 -1.72 14.39
N GLU A 116 -16.67 -0.73 15.19
CA GLU A 116 -17.56 0.39 15.57
C GLU A 116 -17.81 1.36 14.41
N TYR A 117 -16.80 1.52 13.56
CA TYR A 117 -16.89 2.21 12.27
C TYR A 117 -16.68 1.17 11.20
N ARG A 118 -17.67 0.93 10.36
CA ARG A 118 -17.55 -0.14 9.35
C ARG A 118 -18.21 0.23 8.05
N PHE A 119 -17.74 -0.44 7.00
CA PHE A 119 -18.37 -0.42 5.70
C PHE A 119 -18.86 -1.83 5.37
N THR A 120 -20.12 -1.95 5.01
CA THR A 120 -20.72 -3.20 4.57
C THR A 120 -20.96 -3.10 3.06
N THR A 121 -20.28 -3.94 2.29
CA THR A 121 -20.43 -3.99 0.83
C THR A 121 -21.76 -4.65 0.47
N ASN A 122 -22.53 -3.97 -0.38
CA ASN A 122 -23.76 -4.50 -0.98
C ASN A 122 -23.49 -5.06 -2.38
N ASP A 123 -22.65 -4.36 -3.16
CA ASP A 123 -22.26 -4.74 -4.53
C ASP A 123 -20.85 -4.28 -4.84
N TYR A 124 -20.23 -4.92 -5.84
CA TYR A 124 -18.90 -4.58 -6.33
C TYR A 124 -18.83 -4.76 -7.83
N THR A 125 -18.41 -3.71 -8.53
CA THR A 125 -17.95 -3.80 -9.92
C THR A 125 -16.54 -3.26 -10.02
N PHE A 126 -15.76 -3.74 -10.97
CA PHE A 126 -14.40 -3.23 -11.17
C PHE A 126 -14.43 -1.75 -11.62
N GLU A 127 -15.43 -1.34 -12.39
CA GLU A 127 -15.60 -0.02 -12.97
C GLU A 127 -15.99 1.01 -11.92
N ASP A 128 -16.91 0.67 -11.03
CA ASP A 128 -17.50 1.62 -10.07
C ASP A 128 -16.87 1.49 -8.68
N GLY A 129 -16.30 0.32 -8.33
CA GLY A 129 -15.78 0.01 -7.01
C GLY A 129 -16.83 -0.64 -6.10
N PHE A 130 -16.77 -0.36 -4.82
CA PHE A 130 -17.63 -0.98 -3.80
C PHE A 130 -18.80 -0.07 -3.45
N GLU A 131 -20.02 -0.49 -3.75
CA GLU A 131 -21.25 0.15 -3.27
C GLU A 131 -21.65 -0.45 -1.91
N GLY A 132 -22.04 0.39 -0.95
CA GLY A 132 -22.40 -0.10 0.38
C GLY A 132 -22.80 0.96 1.37
N GLU A 133 -22.81 0.55 2.65
CA GLU A 133 -23.26 1.34 3.78
C GLU A 133 -22.12 1.62 4.76
N PHE A 134 -21.88 2.87 5.06
CA PHE A 134 -20.99 3.30 6.13
C PHE A 134 -21.74 3.46 7.45
N TYR A 135 -21.31 2.73 8.48
CA TYR A 135 -21.82 2.79 9.85
C TYR A 135 -20.80 3.52 10.73
N ALA A 136 -21.27 4.46 11.56
CA ALA A 136 -20.42 5.20 12.47
C ALA A 136 -20.91 5.07 13.91
N ALA A 137 -19.99 4.89 14.85
CA ALA A 137 -20.29 4.79 16.27
C ALA A 137 -21.06 6.01 16.77
N GLY A 138 -22.09 5.76 17.58
CA GLY A 138 -22.94 6.80 18.14
C GLY A 138 -24.06 7.32 17.24
N PHE A 139 -24.16 6.81 15.99
CA PHE A 139 -25.25 7.15 15.06
C PHE A 139 -26.13 5.93 14.81
N ALA A 140 -27.44 6.15 14.80
CA ALA A 140 -28.40 5.06 14.54
C ALA A 140 -28.55 4.74 13.04
N ALA A 141 -28.35 5.72 12.17
CA ALA A 141 -28.46 5.57 10.72
C ALA A 141 -27.09 5.41 10.07
N SER A 142 -27.00 4.48 9.13
CA SER A 142 -25.90 4.35 8.17
C SER A 142 -26.01 5.40 7.06
N ALA A 143 -24.99 5.49 6.23
CA ALA A 143 -24.99 6.32 5.04
C ALA A 143 -24.48 5.52 3.84
N SER A 144 -25.27 5.48 2.77
CA SER A 144 -24.88 4.84 1.51
C SER A 144 -23.77 5.62 0.83
N THR A 145 -22.80 4.91 0.26
CA THR A 145 -21.71 5.51 -0.53
C THR A 145 -21.09 4.49 -1.47
N THR A 146 -20.44 4.97 -2.52
CA THR A 146 -19.61 4.16 -3.41
C THR A 146 -18.14 4.50 -3.21
N LEU A 147 -17.33 3.49 -2.93
CA LEU A 147 -15.89 3.63 -2.77
C LEU A 147 -15.20 3.26 -4.08
N HIS A 148 -14.68 4.24 -4.80
CA HIS A 148 -14.02 4.06 -6.10
C HIS A 148 -12.57 3.55 -5.93
N VAL A 149 -12.44 2.38 -5.31
CA VAL A 149 -11.18 1.68 -5.05
C VAL A 149 -11.32 0.21 -5.46
N ILE A 150 -10.20 -0.47 -5.66
CA ILE A 150 -10.17 -1.90 -5.95
C ILE A 150 -9.48 -2.67 -4.83
N GLY A 151 -9.92 -3.93 -4.65
CA GLY A 151 -9.46 -4.79 -3.57
C GLY A 151 -10.04 -4.39 -2.20
N GLU A 152 -10.55 -5.36 -1.47
CA GLU A 152 -11.20 -5.16 -0.17
C GLU A 152 -10.32 -4.45 0.87
N HIS A 153 -8.99 -4.66 0.80
CA HIS A 153 -8.05 -3.98 1.67
C HIS A 153 -8.07 -2.46 1.52
N SER A 154 -8.43 -1.93 0.34
CA SER A 154 -8.54 -0.49 0.09
C SER A 154 -9.76 0.15 0.76
N ILE A 155 -10.81 -0.63 1.04
CA ILE A 155 -12.01 -0.17 1.77
C ILE A 155 -11.61 0.37 3.15
N ARG A 156 -10.69 -0.31 3.84
CA ARG A 156 -10.28 0.03 5.22
C ARG A 156 -9.71 1.44 5.33
N ALA A 157 -8.96 1.88 4.33
CA ALA A 157 -8.43 3.25 4.29
C ALA A 157 -9.56 4.30 4.19
N ALA A 158 -10.58 4.04 3.37
CA ALA A 158 -11.75 4.91 3.27
C ALA A 158 -12.57 4.92 4.56
N VAL A 159 -12.74 3.76 5.20
CA VAL A 159 -13.44 3.65 6.51
C VAL A 159 -12.67 4.40 7.59
N ALA A 160 -11.34 4.30 7.63
CA ALA A 160 -10.52 5.08 8.55
C ALA A 160 -10.74 6.59 8.37
N ALA A 161 -10.76 7.07 7.13
CA ALA A 161 -11.03 8.48 6.84
C ALA A 161 -12.44 8.90 7.26
N GLY A 162 -13.46 8.07 7.01
CA GLY A 162 -14.84 8.30 7.47
C GLY A 162 -14.94 8.31 8.99
N ALA A 163 -14.26 7.41 9.69
CA ALA A 163 -14.21 7.36 11.14
C ALA A 163 -13.57 8.63 11.74
N VAL A 164 -12.43 9.07 11.17
CA VAL A 164 -11.80 10.35 11.58
C VAL A 164 -12.73 11.53 11.34
N ALA A 165 -13.38 11.60 10.16
CA ALA A 165 -14.31 12.67 9.85
C ALA A 165 -15.46 12.77 10.87
N THR A 166 -16.06 11.64 11.26
CA THR A 166 -17.13 11.63 12.28
C THR A 166 -16.61 12.02 13.67
N ARG A 167 -15.38 11.66 14.02
CA ARG A 167 -14.72 12.12 15.27
C ARG A 167 -14.46 13.62 15.27
N LEU A 168 -14.25 14.22 14.11
CA LEU A 168 -14.10 15.67 13.92
C LEU A 168 -15.45 16.41 13.88
N GLY A 169 -16.57 15.71 14.03
CA GLY A 169 -17.91 16.31 14.14
C GLY A 169 -18.75 16.30 12.86
N PHE A 170 -18.28 15.66 11.78
CA PHE A 170 -19.10 15.45 10.60
C PHE A 170 -20.14 14.35 10.83
N SER A 171 -21.31 14.49 10.24
CA SER A 171 -22.31 13.42 10.20
C SER A 171 -21.84 12.24 9.34
N PRO A 172 -22.39 11.02 9.52
CA PRO A 172 -22.10 9.89 8.65
C PRO A 172 -22.38 10.18 7.17
N ALA A 173 -23.40 10.95 6.85
CA ALA A 173 -23.74 11.33 5.49
C ALA A 173 -22.71 12.28 4.86
N GLU A 174 -22.14 13.20 5.63
CA GLU A 174 -21.06 14.09 5.16
C GLU A 174 -19.75 13.30 5.02
N ALA A 175 -19.43 12.40 5.96
CA ALA A 175 -18.29 11.51 5.88
C ALA A 175 -18.38 10.61 4.63
N ALA A 176 -19.54 10.00 4.37
CA ALA A 176 -19.81 9.17 3.20
C ALA A 176 -19.55 9.91 1.87
N LYS A 177 -20.03 11.17 1.74
CA LYS A 177 -19.70 12.03 0.58
C LYS A 177 -18.21 12.33 0.44
N GLY A 178 -17.47 12.35 1.56
CA GLY A 178 -16.02 12.47 1.55
C GLY A 178 -15.36 11.18 1.07
N MET A 179 -15.82 10.03 1.58
CA MET A 179 -15.33 8.71 1.21
C MET A 179 -15.51 8.41 -0.28
N GLU A 180 -16.62 8.83 -0.89
CA GLU A 180 -16.87 8.72 -2.33
C GLU A 180 -15.80 9.40 -3.21
N LYS A 181 -15.07 10.38 -2.65
CA LYS A 181 -13.98 11.10 -3.34
C LYS A 181 -12.62 10.41 -3.21
N VAL A 182 -12.52 9.38 -2.39
CA VAL A 182 -11.27 8.62 -2.23
C VAL A 182 -10.91 7.96 -3.56
N ARG A 183 -9.67 8.09 -3.95
CA ARG A 183 -9.10 7.47 -5.16
C ARG A 183 -7.75 6.86 -4.82
N PRO A 184 -7.36 5.77 -5.49
CA PRO A 184 -6.01 5.24 -5.37
C PRO A 184 -4.95 6.30 -5.66
N VAL A 185 -3.85 6.25 -4.95
CA VAL A 185 -2.68 7.09 -5.23
C VAL A 185 -1.68 6.33 -6.09
N LYS A 186 -0.74 7.04 -6.70
CA LYS A 186 0.30 6.45 -7.56
C LYS A 186 0.99 5.28 -6.89
N GLY A 187 1.06 4.15 -7.58
CA GLY A 187 1.70 2.94 -7.10
C GLY A 187 1.01 2.24 -5.91
N ARG A 188 -0.25 2.57 -5.63
CA ARG A 188 -1.08 1.94 -4.59
C ARG A 188 -2.42 1.51 -5.19
N MET A 189 -2.47 0.32 -5.78
CA MET A 189 -3.65 -0.22 -6.50
C MET A 189 -4.24 0.78 -7.51
N ASN A 190 -3.37 1.56 -8.16
CA ASN A 190 -3.78 2.59 -9.10
C ASN A 190 -4.10 1.96 -10.46
N ILE A 191 -5.23 2.33 -11.04
CA ILE A 191 -5.67 1.80 -12.33
C ILE A 191 -5.18 2.68 -13.45
N LEU A 192 -4.50 2.05 -14.40
CA LEU A 192 -3.97 2.67 -15.60
C LEU A 192 -4.44 1.91 -16.85
N ARG A 193 -4.52 2.60 -17.98
CA ARG A 193 -4.79 1.97 -19.27
C ARG A 193 -3.50 1.43 -19.88
N GLY A 194 -3.52 0.16 -20.26
CA GLY A 194 -2.41 -0.48 -20.96
C GLY A 194 -2.59 -0.56 -22.48
N LEU A 195 -1.57 -1.09 -23.15
CA LEU A 195 -1.63 -1.48 -24.55
C LEU A 195 -2.69 -2.57 -24.75
N LYS A 196 -3.21 -2.71 -25.99
CA LYS A 196 -4.24 -3.72 -26.35
C LYS A 196 -5.48 -3.65 -25.44
N ASP A 197 -5.92 -2.43 -25.12
CA ASP A 197 -7.05 -2.16 -24.21
C ASP A 197 -6.97 -2.91 -22.88
N SER A 198 -5.75 -3.25 -22.43
CA SER A 198 -5.52 -3.90 -21.14
C SER A 198 -5.67 -2.94 -19.97
N ILE A 199 -5.94 -3.52 -18.81
CA ILE A 199 -6.04 -2.83 -17.53
C ILE A 199 -4.76 -3.11 -16.73
N ILE A 200 -4.10 -2.07 -16.25
CA ILE A 200 -2.92 -2.17 -15.40
C ILE A 200 -3.32 -1.81 -13.97
N ILE A 201 -3.04 -2.71 -13.02
CA ILE A 201 -3.06 -2.44 -11.59
C ILE A 201 -1.62 -2.10 -11.18
N ASP A 202 -1.35 -0.78 -11.02
CA ASP A 202 -0.06 -0.28 -10.55
C ASP A 202 -0.05 -0.27 -9.02
N ASP A 203 0.62 -1.26 -8.42
CA ASP A 203 0.87 -1.37 -6.98
C ASP A 203 2.38 -1.46 -6.69
N THR A 204 3.15 -0.62 -7.40
CA THR A 204 4.61 -0.65 -7.45
C THR A 204 5.30 0.18 -6.38
N TYR A 205 4.57 0.84 -5.48
CA TYR A 205 5.19 1.68 -4.45
C TYR A 205 6.02 0.86 -3.46
N ASN A 206 5.44 -0.20 -2.89
CA ASN A 206 6.11 -1.14 -1.98
C ASN A 206 5.38 -2.49 -1.98
N SER A 207 5.99 -3.51 -1.36
CA SER A 207 5.40 -4.84 -1.25
C SER A 207 5.73 -5.46 0.10
N SER A 208 4.68 -5.96 0.78
CA SER A 208 4.76 -6.88 1.92
C SER A 208 3.93 -8.12 1.62
N PRO A 209 4.11 -9.23 2.36
CA PRO A 209 3.38 -10.48 2.12
C PRO A 209 1.86 -10.29 2.10
N LEU A 210 1.31 -9.64 3.12
CA LEU A 210 -0.12 -9.35 3.24
C LEU A 210 -0.63 -8.52 2.05
N ALA A 211 0.12 -7.47 1.67
CA ALA A 211 -0.26 -6.60 0.56
C ALA A 211 -0.14 -7.31 -0.80
N ALA A 212 0.84 -8.21 -0.99
CA ALA A 212 1.00 -8.99 -2.22
C ALA A 212 -0.16 -9.97 -2.40
N GLU A 213 -0.55 -10.66 -1.33
CA GLU A 213 -1.71 -11.56 -1.35
C GLU A 213 -3.00 -10.78 -1.65
N ALA A 214 -3.23 -9.65 -0.99
CA ALA A 214 -4.41 -8.82 -1.21
C ALA A 214 -4.52 -8.30 -2.66
N ALA A 215 -3.39 -7.90 -3.26
CA ALA A 215 -3.34 -7.45 -4.65
C ALA A 215 -3.62 -8.58 -5.65
N LEU A 216 -3.09 -9.79 -5.40
CA LEU A 216 -3.42 -10.98 -6.21
C LEU A 216 -4.90 -11.33 -6.12
N ARG A 217 -5.49 -11.31 -4.93
CA ARG A 217 -6.94 -11.54 -4.75
C ARG A 217 -7.79 -10.52 -5.51
N ALA A 218 -7.39 -9.24 -5.52
CA ALA A 218 -8.07 -8.20 -6.30
C ALA A 218 -7.97 -8.47 -7.81
N LEU A 219 -6.80 -8.90 -8.32
CA LEU A 219 -6.66 -9.32 -9.71
C LEU A 219 -7.56 -10.51 -10.05
N TYR A 220 -7.70 -11.48 -9.14
CA TYR A 220 -8.55 -12.66 -9.36
C TYR A 220 -10.03 -12.33 -9.49
N GLN A 221 -10.51 -11.29 -8.82
CA GLN A 221 -11.90 -10.84 -8.90
C GLN A 221 -12.28 -10.22 -10.25
N MET A 222 -11.29 -9.83 -11.06
CA MET A 222 -11.56 -9.24 -12.37
C MET A 222 -12.07 -10.27 -13.36
N ASN A 223 -13.13 -9.93 -14.10
CA ASN A 223 -13.66 -10.76 -15.17
C ASN A 223 -13.06 -10.33 -16.51
N VAL A 224 -11.85 -10.80 -16.81
CA VAL A 224 -11.07 -10.47 -18.02
C VAL A 224 -10.53 -11.74 -18.68
N PRO A 225 -10.25 -11.71 -20.01
CA PRO A 225 -9.82 -12.89 -20.74
C PRO A 225 -8.44 -13.42 -20.30
N GLN A 226 -7.54 -12.56 -19.85
CA GLN A 226 -6.21 -12.93 -19.43
C GLN A 226 -5.79 -12.14 -18.18
N LYS A 227 -5.11 -12.81 -17.24
CA LYS A 227 -4.50 -12.16 -16.06
C LYS A 227 -3.02 -12.48 -16.01
N ILE A 228 -2.20 -11.43 -15.83
CA ILE A 228 -0.74 -11.54 -15.70
C ILE A 228 -0.34 -10.90 -14.38
N ALA A 229 0.45 -11.61 -13.56
CA ALA A 229 1.03 -11.06 -12.35
C ALA A 229 2.54 -10.83 -12.52
N VAL A 230 2.99 -9.58 -12.35
CA VAL A 230 4.40 -9.19 -12.34
C VAL A 230 4.77 -8.87 -10.90
N LEU A 231 5.51 -9.78 -10.26
CA LEU A 231 5.77 -9.77 -8.82
C LEU A 231 7.26 -9.57 -8.55
N GLY A 232 7.60 -8.46 -7.92
CA GLY A 232 8.96 -8.16 -7.46
C GLY A 232 9.27 -8.75 -6.10
N SER A 233 10.56 -8.84 -5.77
CA SER A 233 11.00 -9.22 -4.42
C SER A 233 10.39 -8.30 -3.37
N MET A 234 10.08 -8.87 -2.21
CA MET A 234 9.64 -8.18 -1.00
C MET A 234 10.86 -7.96 -0.10
N ASN A 235 11.22 -6.69 0.10
CA ASN A 235 12.42 -6.33 0.86
C ASN A 235 12.15 -6.32 2.39
N GLU A 236 13.23 -6.28 3.17
CA GLU A 236 13.22 -6.05 4.62
C GLU A 236 12.53 -7.14 5.44
N LEU A 237 12.36 -8.34 4.87
CA LEU A 237 11.77 -9.49 5.55
C LEU A 237 12.78 -10.27 6.40
N GLY A 238 14.10 -10.00 6.26
CA GLY A 238 15.15 -10.67 7.03
C GLY A 238 15.07 -12.18 6.90
N ASP A 239 15.16 -12.90 8.02
CA ASP A 239 15.19 -14.37 8.07
C ASP A 239 13.87 -15.01 7.59
N THR A 240 12.76 -14.28 7.54
CA THR A 240 11.46 -14.78 7.06
C THR A 240 11.31 -14.70 5.56
N SER A 241 12.22 -14.03 4.83
CA SER A 241 12.11 -13.74 3.40
C SER A 241 11.80 -14.98 2.56
N ALA A 242 12.52 -16.08 2.77
CA ALA A 242 12.31 -17.31 2.01
C ALA A 242 10.87 -17.83 2.17
N ALA A 243 10.41 -17.96 3.41
CA ALA A 243 9.08 -18.49 3.73
C ALA A 243 7.96 -17.60 3.19
N GLU A 244 8.11 -16.28 3.31
CA GLU A 244 7.13 -15.31 2.85
C GLU A 244 7.02 -15.29 1.31
N HIS A 245 8.16 -15.31 0.60
CA HIS A 245 8.14 -15.40 -0.86
C HIS A 245 7.54 -16.74 -1.34
N GLU A 246 7.86 -17.86 -0.69
CA GLU A 246 7.23 -19.15 -0.98
C GLU A 246 5.72 -19.12 -0.73
N ALA A 247 5.26 -18.47 0.33
CA ALA A 247 3.84 -18.34 0.64
C ALA A 247 3.11 -17.59 -0.50
N ILE A 248 3.65 -16.47 -0.98
CA ILE A 248 3.08 -15.76 -2.13
C ILE A 248 3.11 -16.60 -3.41
N GLY A 249 4.17 -17.35 -3.65
CA GLY A 249 4.23 -18.29 -4.77
C GLY A 249 3.12 -19.35 -4.73
N LYS A 250 2.74 -19.83 -3.54
CA LYS A 250 1.60 -20.76 -3.35
C LYS A 250 0.23 -20.11 -3.52
N VAL A 251 0.12 -18.80 -3.33
CA VAL A 251 -1.11 -18.02 -3.60
C VAL A 251 -1.33 -17.82 -5.11
N CYS A 252 -0.26 -17.89 -5.92
CA CYS A 252 -0.38 -17.82 -7.38
C CYS A 252 -1.20 -19.01 -7.90
N ASP A 253 -2.40 -18.73 -8.45
CA ASP A 253 -3.35 -19.74 -8.91
C ASP A 253 -3.23 -19.92 -10.43
N PRO A 254 -2.83 -21.12 -10.92
CA PRO A 254 -2.71 -21.40 -12.35
C PRO A 254 -4.05 -21.37 -13.11
N MET A 255 -5.18 -21.46 -12.40
CA MET A 255 -6.51 -21.35 -13.00
C MET A 255 -6.91 -19.88 -13.22
N GLN A 256 -6.24 -18.95 -12.56
CA GLN A 256 -6.49 -17.51 -12.65
C GLN A 256 -5.42 -16.77 -13.46
N LEU A 257 -4.16 -17.19 -13.36
CA LEU A 257 -3.02 -16.50 -13.96
C LEU A 257 -2.54 -17.22 -15.21
N ALA A 258 -2.60 -16.55 -16.35
CA ALA A 258 -1.97 -17.04 -17.58
C ALA A 258 -0.44 -17.04 -17.45
N HIS A 259 0.11 -16.00 -16.81
CA HIS A 259 1.55 -15.86 -16.58
C HIS A 259 1.86 -15.24 -15.23
N VAL A 260 2.92 -15.71 -14.60
CA VAL A 260 3.60 -15.09 -13.46
C VAL A 260 4.99 -14.66 -13.91
N ILE A 261 5.31 -13.38 -13.74
CA ILE A 261 6.63 -12.82 -14.06
C ILE A 261 7.25 -12.37 -12.76
N THR A 262 8.40 -12.93 -12.38
CA THR A 262 9.07 -12.53 -11.14
C THR A 262 10.26 -11.62 -11.42
N VAL A 263 10.52 -10.66 -10.50
CA VAL A 263 11.61 -9.68 -10.63
C VAL A 263 12.42 -9.59 -9.34
N GLY A 264 13.74 -9.76 -9.47
CA GLY A 264 14.68 -9.69 -8.36
C GLY A 264 14.99 -11.04 -7.74
N ASP A 265 16.07 -11.07 -6.94
CA ASP A 265 16.73 -12.31 -6.48
C ASP A 265 15.85 -13.18 -5.59
N GLU A 266 15.19 -12.60 -4.59
CA GLU A 266 14.36 -13.35 -3.64
C GLU A 266 13.09 -13.90 -4.33
N ALA A 267 12.47 -13.12 -5.21
CA ALA A 267 11.32 -13.57 -5.99
C ALA A 267 11.70 -14.70 -6.95
N GLU A 268 12.85 -14.62 -7.61
CA GLU A 268 13.37 -15.71 -8.47
C GLU A 268 13.68 -16.97 -7.68
N LYS A 269 14.31 -16.80 -6.50
CA LYS A 269 14.83 -17.92 -5.70
C LYS A 269 13.73 -18.69 -4.95
N TYR A 270 12.70 -18.01 -4.47
CA TYR A 270 11.71 -18.60 -3.57
C TYR A 270 10.28 -18.56 -4.10
N LEU A 271 9.81 -17.39 -4.62
CA LEU A 271 8.45 -17.24 -5.13
C LEU A 271 8.27 -18.04 -6.43
N ALA A 272 9.16 -17.86 -7.39
CA ALA A 272 9.04 -18.50 -8.70
C ALA A 272 9.01 -20.05 -8.63
N PRO A 273 9.86 -20.77 -7.86
CA PRO A 273 9.75 -22.20 -7.72
C PRO A 273 8.45 -22.65 -7.07
N ALA A 274 7.97 -21.92 -6.06
CA ALA A 274 6.70 -22.23 -5.39
C ALA A 274 5.51 -22.09 -6.35
N ALA A 275 5.45 -21.00 -7.13
CA ALA A 275 4.41 -20.79 -8.14
C ALA A 275 4.47 -21.84 -9.26
N ARG A 276 5.67 -22.25 -9.72
CA ARG A 276 5.84 -23.36 -10.69
C ARG A 276 5.34 -24.69 -10.11
N SER A 277 5.66 -24.98 -8.85
CA SER A 277 5.19 -26.20 -8.17
C SER A 277 3.67 -26.20 -8.01
N ASN A 278 3.04 -25.05 -7.95
CA ASN A 278 1.59 -24.89 -7.94
C ASN A 278 0.96 -24.99 -9.35
N GLY A 279 1.77 -25.12 -10.39
CA GLY A 279 1.32 -25.30 -11.79
C GLY A 279 1.32 -24.02 -12.63
N CYS A 280 1.79 -22.87 -12.13
CA CYS A 280 1.83 -21.62 -12.88
C CYS A 280 2.93 -21.64 -13.97
N HIS A 281 2.64 -20.96 -15.09
CA HIS A 281 3.67 -20.61 -16.07
C HIS A 281 4.49 -19.43 -15.57
N VAL A 282 5.76 -19.65 -15.19
CA VAL A 282 6.60 -18.64 -14.51
C VAL A 282 7.87 -18.36 -15.30
N VAL A 283 8.15 -17.08 -15.56
CA VAL A 283 9.43 -16.56 -16.02
C VAL A 283 10.02 -15.60 -15.00
N SER A 284 11.35 -15.51 -14.93
CA SER A 284 12.05 -14.71 -13.92
C SER A 284 13.07 -13.78 -14.58
N PHE A 285 13.19 -12.56 -14.06
CA PHE A 285 14.13 -11.55 -14.53
C PHE A 285 14.81 -10.84 -13.37
N LYS A 286 16.01 -10.33 -13.59
CA LYS A 286 16.71 -9.49 -12.60
C LYS A 286 16.22 -8.04 -12.61
N GLY A 287 15.84 -7.54 -13.77
CA GLY A 287 15.45 -6.15 -13.98
C GLY A 287 13.99 -5.99 -14.41
N ALA A 288 13.43 -4.82 -14.06
CA ALA A 288 12.06 -4.48 -14.39
C ALA A 288 11.81 -4.28 -15.89
N LEU A 289 12.82 -3.81 -16.65
CA LEU A 289 12.66 -3.55 -18.09
C LEU A 289 12.45 -4.84 -18.89
N GLU A 290 13.21 -5.89 -18.58
CA GLU A 290 13.08 -7.22 -19.21
C GLU A 290 11.74 -7.86 -18.81
N ALA A 291 11.33 -7.69 -17.57
CA ALA A 291 10.02 -8.15 -17.11
C ALA A 291 8.86 -7.43 -17.82
N GLY A 292 8.98 -6.12 -18.04
CA GLY A 292 8.03 -5.34 -18.83
C GLY A 292 7.97 -5.80 -20.27
N ALA A 293 9.12 -6.09 -20.90
CA ALA A 293 9.19 -6.63 -22.27
C ALA A 293 8.52 -8.02 -22.36
N ALA A 294 8.72 -8.89 -21.36
CA ALA A 294 8.03 -10.18 -21.30
C ALA A 294 6.52 -10.01 -21.09
N ALA A 295 6.09 -9.10 -20.21
CA ALA A 295 4.68 -8.79 -20.00
C ALA A 295 4.02 -8.30 -21.32
N HIS A 296 4.71 -7.43 -22.07
CA HIS A 296 4.25 -6.97 -23.40
C HIS A 296 4.15 -8.11 -24.41
N ALA A 297 5.13 -9.02 -24.43
CA ALA A 297 5.14 -10.15 -25.36
C ALA A 297 3.99 -11.14 -25.11
N TYR A 298 3.60 -11.33 -23.84
CA TYR A 298 2.49 -12.22 -23.47
C TYR A 298 1.12 -11.55 -23.50
N LEU A 299 1.08 -10.22 -23.62
CA LEU A 299 -0.15 -9.44 -23.48
C LEU A 299 -1.15 -9.77 -24.58
N GLU A 300 -2.38 -10.10 -24.19
CA GLU A 300 -3.55 -10.26 -25.05
C GLU A 300 -4.49 -9.06 -24.95
N GLU A 301 -5.43 -8.96 -25.88
CA GLU A 301 -6.47 -7.92 -25.90
C GLU A 301 -7.36 -8.00 -24.66
N GLY A 302 -7.58 -6.87 -23.98
CA GLY A 302 -8.45 -6.79 -22.81
C GLY A 302 -7.91 -7.47 -21.55
N ALA A 303 -6.63 -7.82 -21.50
CA ALA A 303 -6.00 -8.44 -20.34
C ALA A 303 -5.97 -7.54 -19.12
N ALA A 304 -5.78 -8.11 -17.92
CA ALA A 304 -5.41 -7.38 -16.70
C ALA A 304 -3.99 -7.76 -16.25
N LEU A 305 -3.19 -6.76 -15.91
CA LEU A 305 -1.84 -6.93 -15.40
C LEU A 305 -1.72 -6.32 -14.00
N LEU A 306 -1.23 -7.09 -13.03
CA LEU A 306 -0.82 -6.59 -11.72
C LEU A 306 0.69 -6.41 -11.69
N PHE A 307 1.16 -5.22 -11.29
CA PHE A 307 2.57 -4.96 -11.02
C PHE A 307 2.73 -4.64 -9.54
N LYS A 308 3.44 -5.49 -8.79
CA LYS A 308 3.67 -5.31 -7.36
C LYS A 308 5.08 -5.74 -6.96
N GLY A 309 5.81 -4.86 -6.28
CA GLY A 309 7.16 -5.11 -5.79
C GLY A 309 7.64 -4.03 -4.83
N SER A 310 8.73 -4.31 -4.12
CA SER A 310 9.33 -3.37 -3.19
C SER A 310 9.98 -2.18 -3.90
N GLN A 311 10.15 -1.07 -3.18
CA GLN A 311 10.66 0.17 -3.75
C GLN A 311 12.17 0.15 -4.04
N GLY A 312 12.96 -0.55 -3.24
CA GLY A 312 14.42 -0.55 -3.36
C GLY A 312 14.92 -1.65 -4.30
N GLY A 313 15.66 -1.29 -5.36
CA GLY A 313 16.32 -2.26 -6.22
C GLY A 313 15.41 -3.10 -7.14
N ILE A 314 14.10 -2.80 -7.19
CA ILE A 314 13.14 -3.48 -8.07
C ILE A 314 12.61 -2.51 -9.13
N TYR A 315 12.11 -1.33 -8.71
CA TYR A 315 11.61 -0.26 -9.58
C TYR A 315 10.61 -0.74 -10.64
N LEU A 316 9.60 -1.50 -10.21
CA LEU A 316 8.65 -2.18 -11.10
C LEU A 316 7.81 -1.21 -11.92
N GLU A 317 7.70 0.05 -11.53
CA GLU A 317 7.10 1.11 -12.34
C GLU A 317 7.77 1.28 -13.71
N GLU A 318 9.02 0.87 -13.87
CA GLU A 318 9.68 0.88 -15.18
C GLU A 318 9.19 -0.28 -16.08
N ALA A 319 8.76 -1.40 -15.50
CA ALA A 319 8.06 -2.46 -16.24
C ALA A 319 6.66 -2.00 -16.68
N VAL A 320 5.95 -1.23 -15.83
CA VAL A 320 4.64 -0.64 -16.18
C VAL A 320 4.75 0.24 -17.42
N LYS A 321 5.78 1.09 -17.53
CA LYS A 321 5.98 1.97 -18.70
C LYS A 321 6.00 1.22 -20.03
N VAL A 322 6.51 -0.01 -20.03
CA VAL A 322 6.63 -0.81 -21.28
C VAL A 322 5.26 -1.20 -21.84
N VAL A 323 4.26 -1.30 -20.98
CA VAL A 323 2.88 -1.72 -21.34
C VAL A 323 1.84 -0.61 -21.20
N LEU A 324 2.23 0.60 -20.82
CA LEU A 324 1.33 1.76 -20.78
C LEU A 324 0.79 2.10 -22.17
N HIS A 325 -0.46 2.51 -22.24
CA HIS A 325 -1.10 2.96 -23.47
C HIS A 325 -0.45 4.22 -24.06
N SER A 326 0.04 5.12 -23.22
CA SER A 326 0.71 6.36 -23.63
C SER A 326 1.85 6.72 -22.69
N THR A 327 2.98 7.16 -23.23
CA THR A 327 4.11 7.69 -22.45
C THR A 327 3.79 9.00 -21.73
N GLU A 328 2.73 9.71 -22.12
CA GLU A 328 2.23 10.89 -21.40
C GLU A 328 1.72 10.52 -19.99
N GLU A 329 1.37 9.26 -19.78
CA GLU A 329 0.92 8.76 -18.47
C GLU A 329 2.07 8.37 -17.53
N ASP A 330 3.33 8.47 -17.92
CA ASP A 330 4.49 8.20 -17.06
C ASP A 330 4.44 9.05 -15.77
N GLU A 331 3.92 10.29 -15.85
CA GLU A 331 3.75 11.15 -14.69
C GLU A 331 2.77 10.58 -13.64
N ARG A 332 1.91 9.63 -14.01
CA ARG A 332 0.98 8.95 -13.11
C ARG A 332 1.66 7.87 -12.27
N LEU A 333 2.91 7.50 -12.60
CA LEU A 333 3.70 6.52 -11.87
C LEU A 333 4.47 7.15 -10.70
N VAL A 334 4.92 6.32 -9.78
CA VAL A 334 5.78 6.73 -8.66
C VAL A 334 7.22 6.98 -9.12
N ARG A 335 8.00 7.69 -8.32
CA ARG A 335 9.47 7.87 -8.49
C ARG A 335 9.88 8.40 -9.87
N GLN A 336 9.17 9.42 -10.41
CA GLN A 336 9.45 10.02 -11.72
C GLN A 336 10.25 11.33 -11.66
N SER A 337 10.69 11.78 -10.48
CA SER A 337 11.57 12.97 -10.40
C SER A 337 12.95 12.68 -11.01
N GLU A 338 13.64 13.72 -11.47
CA GLU A 338 14.97 13.61 -12.08
C GLU A 338 15.97 12.85 -11.17
N ALA A 339 15.93 13.12 -9.86
CA ALA A 339 16.78 12.43 -8.89
C ALA A 339 16.49 10.92 -8.84
N TRP A 340 15.21 10.51 -8.93
CA TRP A 340 14.83 9.11 -9.00
C TRP A 340 15.23 8.48 -10.32
N MET A 341 15.03 9.18 -11.43
CA MET A 341 15.43 8.68 -12.76
C MET A 341 16.93 8.47 -12.84
N GLN A 342 17.76 9.34 -12.23
CA GLN A 342 19.21 9.11 -12.16
C GLN A 342 19.53 7.85 -11.34
N LYS A 343 18.91 7.68 -10.15
CA LYS A 343 19.12 6.50 -9.29
C LYS A 343 18.76 5.18 -10.02
N LYS A 344 17.68 5.18 -10.79
CA LYS A 344 17.27 4.03 -11.60
C LYS A 344 18.26 3.72 -12.71
N ARG A 345 18.75 4.75 -13.46
CA ARG A 345 19.79 4.56 -14.49
C ARG A 345 21.04 3.90 -13.92
N ASP A 346 21.51 4.40 -12.76
CA ASP A 346 22.68 3.85 -12.10
C ASP A 346 22.47 2.39 -11.68
N PHE A 347 21.28 2.09 -11.15
CA PHE A 347 20.89 0.73 -10.76
C PHE A 347 20.84 -0.24 -11.96
N PHE A 348 20.13 0.10 -13.03
CA PHE A 348 20.02 -0.78 -14.22
C PHE A 348 21.37 -0.97 -14.92
N ALA A 349 22.23 0.05 -14.95
CA ALA A 349 23.59 -0.08 -15.46
C ALA A 349 24.42 -1.09 -14.63
N SER A 350 24.22 -1.15 -13.32
CA SER A 350 24.91 -2.12 -12.45
C SER A 350 24.48 -3.57 -12.69
N ILE A 351 23.20 -3.81 -12.95
CA ILE A 351 22.68 -5.16 -13.29
C ILE A 351 23.29 -5.64 -14.62
N THR A 352 23.33 -4.78 -15.64
CA THR A 352 23.85 -5.14 -16.97
C THR A 352 25.35 -5.49 -16.95
N GLN A 353 26.11 -4.95 -15.99
CA GLN A 353 27.54 -5.26 -15.84
C GLN A 353 27.81 -6.57 -15.09
N SER A 354 26.81 -7.11 -14.39
CA SER A 354 26.91 -8.34 -13.60
C SER A 354 26.39 -9.60 -14.31
N LEU A 355 25.87 -9.43 -15.52
CA LEU A 355 25.50 -10.50 -16.47
C LEU A 355 26.62 -10.75 -17.49
#